data_b63041a28620efba788275f98f5706ea
#
_entry.id   b63041a28620efba788275f98f5706ea
#
_cell.length_a   1.000
_cell.length_b   1.000
_cell.length_c   1.000
_cell.angle_alpha   90.00
_cell.angle_beta   90.00
_cell.angle_gamma   90.00
#
_symmetry.space_group_name_H-M   'P 1'
#
loop_
_entity.id
_entity.type
_entity.pdbx_description
1 polymer ?
#
loop_
_entity_poly.entity_id
_entity_poly.type
_entity_poly.pdbx_seq_one_letter_code
_entity_poly.pdbx_strand_id
1 'polypeptide(L)'
;MCKKLVFMGYEHSDVVEGQGQFARRGGIVDIYSAVNENPIRLDFFDEDVDAIKTLDAKTQRSLGNISEAKIYPMRELVYNEEQVEIAIKNIEKDLNSFKNKTDKIKMLTDEVIEKLREQKSFSGVDRYIQYFYDKTASLIDYFPKDSCFYIDEPNRVREHGDFIIREFTNSIENRIDKGYMLPKQIELVFSYDDLL
;
A
#
# COMPACT_ATOMS: atom_id res chain seq x y z
N MET A 1 3.81 16.16 -7.85
CA MET A 1 4.08 14.83 -8.45
C MET A 1 4.84 13.89 -7.51
N CYS A 2 6.06 14.18 -7.09
CA CYS A 2 6.90 13.26 -6.30
C CYS A 2 6.25 12.74 -5.01
N LYS A 3 5.56 13.60 -4.23
CA LYS A 3 4.81 13.15 -3.04
C LYS A 3 3.78 12.06 -3.38
N LYS A 4 3.07 12.20 -4.51
CA LYS A 4 2.10 11.20 -4.96
C LYS A 4 2.77 9.86 -5.27
N LEU A 5 3.95 9.86 -5.87
CA LEU A 5 4.72 8.63 -6.13
C LEU A 5 5.13 7.95 -4.82
N VAL A 6 5.59 8.71 -3.83
CA VAL A 6 5.91 8.14 -2.49
C VAL A 6 4.67 7.50 -1.87
N PHE A 7 3.50 8.16 -1.92
CA PHE A 7 2.24 7.59 -1.43
C PHE A 7 1.75 6.36 -2.22
N MET A 8 2.16 6.26 -3.48
CA MET A 8 1.93 5.08 -4.32
C MET A 8 2.95 3.95 -4.08
N GLY A 9 3.93 4.16 -3.19
CA GLY A 9 4.91 3.14 -2.80
C GLY A 9 6.21 3.15 -3.60
N TYR A 10 6.45 4.19 -4.42
CA TYR A 10 7.73 4.34 -5.12
C TYR A 10 8.81 4.86 -4.18
N GLU A 11 10.03 4.38 -4.38
CA GLU A 11 11.22 4.83 -3.67
C GLU A 11 12.00 5.85 -4.50
N HIS A 12 12.44 6.93 -3.84
CA HIS A 12 13.28 7.93 -4.49
C HIS A 12 14.70 7.42 -4.62
N SER A 13 15.28 7.55 -5.82
CA SER A 13 16.67 7.22 -6.13
C SER A 13 17.30 8.35 -6.98
N ASP A 14 18.62 8.39 -7.06
CA ASP A 14 19.33 9.36 -7.92
C ASP A 14 19.14 8.98 -9.40
N VAL A 15 19.09 7.69 -9.68
CA VAL A 15 18.90 7.10 -11.00
C VAL A 15 17.93 5.92 -10.87
N VAL A 16 17.06 5.75 -11.86
CA VAL A 16 16.08 4.67 -11.88
C VAL A 16 16.70 3.42 -12.52
N GLU A 17 16.99 2.40 -11.72
CA GLU A 17 17.61 1.15 -12.16
C GLU A 17 16.64 -0.04 -12.08
N GLY A 18 15.62 0.05 -11.23
CA GLY A 18 14.66 -1.02 -10.97
C GLY A 18 13.23 -0.54 -10.86
N GLN A 19 12.30 -1.49 -11.03
CA GLN A 19 10.87 -1.24 -10.82
C GLN A 19 10.59 -0.77 -9.39
N GLY A 20 9.64 0.16 -9.25
CA GLY A 20 9.31 0.77 -7.96
C GLY A 20 10.16 1.98 -7.60
N GLN A 21 11.09 2.38 -8.45
CA GLN A 21 11.90 3.56 -8.24
C GLN A 21 11.41 4.77 -9.05
N PHE A 22 11.68 5.95 -8.52
CA PHE A 22 11.58 7.21 -9.28
C PHE A 22 12.78 8.12 -8.97
N ALA A 23 13.16 8.94 -9.94
CA ALA A 23 14.21 9.93 -9.81
C ALA A 23 13.72 11.30 -10.29
N ARG A 24 14.14 12.38 -9.63
CA ARG A 24 13.83 13.74 -10.08
C ARG A 24 15.11 14.55 -10.27
N ARG A 25 15.26 15.13 -11.45
CA ARG A 25 16.38 15.98 -11.81
C ARG A 25 15.88 17.26 -12.50
N GLY A 26 15.72 18.32 -11.71
CA GLY A 26 15.11 19.57 -12.20
C GLY A 26 13.66 19.36 -12.66
N GLY A 27 13.39 19.65 -13.93
CA GLY A 27 12.09 19.43 -14.59
C GLY A 27 11.89 18.02 -15.14
N ILE A 28 12.80 17.07 -14.87
CA ILE A 28 12.68 15.69 -15.37
C ILE A 28 12.32 14.77 -14.22
N VAL A 29 11.33 13.90 -14.45
CA VAL A 29 10.95 12.83 -13.53
C VAL A 29 10.99 11.49 -14.26
N ASP A 30 11.88 10.60 -13.83
CA ASP A 30 11.97 9.24 -14.31
C ASP A 30 11.22 8.30 -13.35
N ILE A 31 10.42 7.37 -13.88
CA ILE A 31 9.57 6.46 -13.08
C ILE A 31 9.64 5.06 -13.68
N TYR A 32 9.92 4.04 -12.86
CA TYR A 32 9.89 2.66 -13.29
C TYR A 32 8.73 1.90 -12.62
N SER A 33 7.60 1.84 -13.30
CA SER A 33 6.40 1.12 -12.81
C SER A 33 6.56 -0.39 -13.00
N ALA A 34 5.94 -1.19 -12.11
CA ALA A 34 5.97 -2.65 -12.15
C ALA A 34 5.39 -3.26 -13.44
N VAL A 35 4.47 -2.56 -14.09
CA VAL A 35 3.79 -3.03 -15.31
C VAL A 35 4.49 -2.64 -16.59
N ASN A 36 5.51 -1.76 -16.52
CA ASN A 36 6.22 -1.29 -17.69
C ASN A 36 7.53 -2.06 -17.88
N GLU A 37 7.82 -2.43 -19.10
CA GLU A 37 9.10 -3.07 -19.47
C GLU A 37 10.27 -2.11 -19.32
N ASN A 38 10.04 -0.83 -19.61
CA ASN A 38 11.03 0.22 -19.55
C ASN A 38 10.58 1.38 -18.65
N PRO A 39 11.51 2.11 -18.00
CA PRO A 39 11.17 3.32 -17.27
C PRO A 39 10.58 4.40 -18.18
N ILE A 40 9.78 5.29 -17.59
CA ILE A 40 9.13 6.41 -18.26
C ILE A 40 9.79 7.69 -17.77
N ARG A 41 10.16 8.56 -18.69
CA ARG A 41 10.61 9.94 -18.43
C ARG A 41 9.50 10.92 -18.73
N LEU A 42 9.20 11.78 -17.78
CA LEU A 42 8.34 12.93 -17.93
C LEU A 42 9.22 14.18 -17.96
N ASP A 43 9.20 14.90 -19.06
CA ASP A 43 9.85 16.21 -19.16
C ASP A 43 8.80 17.27 -18.83
N PHE A 44 9.05 18.08 -17.79
CA PHE A 44 8.16 19.15 -17.36
C PHE A 44 8.68 20.51 -17.83
N PHE A 45 7.76 21.32 -18.34
CA PHE A 45 7.94 22.74 -18.48
C PHE A 45 7.00 23.43 -17.49
N ASP A 46 7.57 24.01 -16.44
CA ASP A 46 6.83 24.51 -15.27
C ASP A 46 5.99 23.41 -14.62
N GLU A 47 4.66 23.50 -14.62
CA GLU A 47 3.75 22.50 -14.04
C GLU A 47 3.19 21.52 -15.09
N ASP A 48 3.40 21.78 -16.37
CA ASP A 48 2.87 20.98 -17.47
C ASP A 48 3.86 19.92 -17.94
N VAL A 49 3.34 18.78 -18.39
CA VAL A 49 4.13 17.72 -19.02
C VAL A 49 4.31 18.07 -20.50
N ASP A 50 5.53 18.46 -20.89
CA ASP A 50 5.91 18.80 -22.27
C ASP A 50 6.12 17.55 -23.14
N ALA A 51 6.78 16.53 -22.59
CA ALA A 51 7.02 15.28 -23.29
C ALA A 51 7.01 14.07 -22.36
N ILE A 52 6.56 12.94 -22.92
CA ILE A 52 6.63 11.62 -22.25
C ILE A 52 7.49 10.71 -23.13
N LYS A 53 8.50 10.07 -22.52
CA LYS A 53 9.46 9.21 -23.23
C LYS A 53 9.62 7.88 -22.52
N THR A 54 9.97 6.84 -23.24
CA THR A 54 10.50 5.60 -22.67
C THR A 54 12.02 5.68 -22.60
N LEU A 55 12.61 5.04 -21.58
CA LEU A 55 14.05 5.00 -21.35
C LEU A 55 14.56 3.55 -21.37
N ASP A 56 15.80 3.39 -21.78
CA ASP A 56 16.57 2.21 -21.45
C ASP A 56 17.11 2.32 -20.01
N ALA A 57 16.75 1.37 -19.14
CA ALA A 57 17.11 1.42 -17.72
C ALA A 57 18.62 1.37 -17.49
N LYS A 58 19.37 0.68 -18.36
CA LYS A 58 20.81 0.49 -18.21
C LYS A 58 21.61 1.70 -18.71
N THR A 59 21.22 2.23 -19.86
CA THR A 59 21.96 3.33 -20.51
C THR A 59 21.40 4.71 -20.15
N GLN A 60 20.21 4.78 -19.56
CA GLN A 60 19.47 6.01 -19.22
C GLN A 60 19.14 6.89 -20.43
N ARG A 61 19.21 6.31 -21.64
CA ARG A 61 18.91 7.00 -22.89
C ARG A 61 17.46 6.85 -23.28
N SER A 62 16.90 7.89 -23.87
CA SER A 62 15.55 7.85 -24.43
C SER A 62 15.48 6.88 -25.60
N LEU A 63 14.48 6.01 -25.59
CA LEU A 63 14.16 5.07 -26.66
C LEU A 63 13.15 5.66 -27.66
N GLY A 64 12.25 6.54 -27.20
CA GLY A 64 11.25 7.17 -28.05
C GLY A 64 10.21 7.96 -27.24
N ASN A 65 9.44 8.78 -27.95
CA ASN A 65 8.31 9.51 -27.39
C ASN A 65 7.06 8.63 -27.40
N ILE A 66 6.23 8.79 -26.36
CA ILE A 66 4.91 8.17 -26.27
C ILE A 66 3.88 9.26 -25.94
N SER A 67 2.63 9.06 -26.32
CA SER A 67 1.55 10.04 -26.10
C SER A 67 0.90 9.91 -24.72
N GLU A 68 0.99 8.76 -24.10
CA GLU A 68 0.34 8.45 -22.82
C GLU A 68 1.18 7.47 -22.00
N ALA A 69 1.16 7.65 -20.70
CA ALA A 69 1.76 6.70 -19.76
C ALA A 69 0.82 6.48 -18.57
N LYS A 70 0.68 5.22 -18.14
CA LYS A 70 -0.06 4.84 -16.94
C LYS A 70 0.92 4.43 -15.85
N ILE A 71 0.83 5.11 -14.71
CA ILE A 71 1.66 4.83 -13.54
C ILE A 71 0.77 4.18 -12.50
N TYR A 72 1.07 2.94 -12.18
CA TYR A 72 0.33 2.14 -11.21
C TYR A 72 1.02 2.15 -9.84
N PRO A 73 0.27 2.00 -8.75
CA PRO A 73 0.85 1.85 -7.42
C PRO A 73 1.78 0.64 -7.33
N MET A 74 2.80 0.75 -6.47
CA MET A 74 3.75 -0.32 -6.14
C MET A 74 3.36 -1.10 -4.88
N ARG A 75 2.22 -0.74 -4.26
CA ARG A 75 1.69 -1.39 -3.06
C ARG A 75 0.17 -1.34 -3.05
N GLU A 76 -0.44 -2.19 -2.24
CA GLU A 76 -1.91 -2.28 -2.09
C GLU A 76 -2.48 -1.07 -1.34
N LEU A 77 -1.82 -0.64 -0.27
CA LEU A 77 -2.23 0.51 0.51
C LEU A 77 -1.75 1.81 -0.13
N VAL A 78 -2.64 2.46 -0.88
CA VAL A 78 -2.42 3.79 -1.47
C VAL A 78 -3.19 4.82 -0.66
N TYR A 79 -2.53 5.89 -0.24
CA TYR A 79 -3.13 6.93 0.61
C TYR A 79 -2.65 8.33 0.21
N ASN A 80 -3.26 9.35 0.79
CA ASN A 80 -2.90 10.76 0.65
C ASN A 80 -2.73 11.40 2.04
N GLU A 81 -2.43 12.71 2.09
CA GLU A 81 -2.19 13.43 3.33
C GLU A 81 -3.43 13.41 4.26
N GLU A 82 -4.64 13.56 3.71
CA GLU A 82 -5.89 13.53 4.47
C GLU A 82 -6.10 12.15 5.13
N GLN A 83 -5.84 11.09 4.38
CA GLN A 83 -5.95 9.72 4.87
C GLN A 83 -4.89 9.39 5.93
N VAL A 84 -3.69 9.99 5.86
CA VAL A 84 -2.68 9.90 6.93
C VAL A 84 -3.23 10.47 8.24
N GLU A 85 -3.83 11.66 8.22
CA GLU A 85 -4.41 12.27 9.40
C GLU A 85 -5.57 11.44 10.00
N ILE A 86 -6.41 10.85 9.13
CA ILE A 86 -7.48 9.93 9.55
C ILE A 86 -6.87 8.69 10.22
N ALA A 87 -5.85 8.10 9.60
CA ALA A 87 -5.19 6.91 10.13
C ALA A 87 -4.55 7.19 11.50
N ILE A 88 -3.85 8.31 11.66
CA ILE A 88 -3.23 8.70 12.94
C ILE A 88 -4.31 8.82 14.03
N LYS A 89 -5.41 9.52 13.78
CA LYS A 89 -6.51 9.65 14.74
C LYS A 89 -7.11 8.31 15.13
N ASN A 90 -7.30 7.41 14.16
CA ASN A 90 -7.84 6.08 14.39
C ASN A 90 -6.87 5.21 15.19
N ILE A 91 -5.57 5.26 14.91
CA ILE A 91 -4.51 4.57 15.65
C ILE A 91 -4.46 5.07 17.11
N GLU A 92 -4.45 6.39 17.33
CA GLU A 92 -4.46 6.98 18.66
C GLU A 92 -5.72 6.60 19.44
N LYS A 93 -6.89 6.59 18.78
CA LYS A 93 -8.16 6.16 19.38
C LYS A 93 -8.10 4.70 19.81
N ASP A 94 -7.60 3.81 18.97
CA ASP A 94 -7.48 2.37 19.28
C ASP A 94 -6.48 2.14 20.43
N LEU A 95 -5.30 2.78 20.39
CA LEU A 95 -4.35 2.76 21.48
C LEU A 95 -4.99 3.27 22.78
N ASN A 96 -5.77 4.36 22.72
CA ASN A 96 -6.41 4.94 23.91
C ASN A 96 -7.51 4.07 24.51
N SER A 97 -8.23 3.32 23.71
CA SER A 97 -9.27 2.39 24.13
C SER A 97 -8.71 1.05 24.64
N PHE A 98 -7.47 0.72 24.29
CA PHE A 98 -6.85 -0.54 24.65
C PHE A 98 -6.55 -0.61 26.15
N LYS A 99 -7.18 -1.56 26.86
CA LYS A 99 -7.07 -1.69 28.32
C LYS A 99 -5.70 -2.18 28.78
N ASN A 100 -5.07 -3.07 28.04
CA ASN A 100 -3.80 -3.71 28.39
C ASN A 100 -2.60 -3.00 27.77
N LYS A 101 -2.58 -1.66 27.82
CA LYS A 101 -1.45 -0.88 27.29
C LYS A 101 -0.16 -1.20 28.00
N THR A 102 0.83 -1.61 27.25
CA THR A 102 2.23 -1.71 27.71
C THR A 102 3.03 -0.53 27.17
N ASP A 103 4.14 -0.18 27.81
CA ASP A 103 5.04 0.86 27.30
C ASP A 103 5.60 0.49 25.92
N LYS A 104 5.72 -0.81 25.65
CA LYS A 104 6.16 -1.33 24.36
C LYS A 104 5.18 -0.99 23.24
N ILE A 105 3.87 -1.23 23.40
CA ILE A 105 2.89 -0.90 22.36
C ILE A 105 2.80 0.60 22.13
N LYS A 106 2.93 1.41 23.17
CA LYS A 106 2.99 2.87 23.04
C LYS A 106 4.17 3.29 22.18
N MET A 107 5.39 2.81 22.52
CA MET A 107 6.61 3.13 21.78
C MET A 107 6.50 2.74 20.29
N LEU A 108 6.02 1.52 20.00
CA LEU A 108 5.84 1.06 18.61
C LEU A 108 4.79 1.87 17.86
N THR A 109 3.73 2.28 18.55
CA THR A 109 2.66 3.11 17.95
C THR A 109 3.16 4.52 17.67
N ASP A 110 3.89 5.12 18.61
CA ASP A 110 4.48 6.46 18.44
C ASP A 110 5.47 6.48 17.27
N GLU A 111 6.30 5.44 17.13
CA GLU A 111 7.22 5.29 15.99
C GLU A 111 6.47 5.23 14.64
N VAL A 112 5.35 4.50 14.59
CA VAL A 112 4.52 4.43 13.38
C VAL A 112 3.87 5.76 13.06
N ILE A 113 3.33 6.45 14.07
CA ILE A 113 2.72 7.78 13.90
C ILE A 113 3.75 8.78 13.40
N GLU A 114 4.98 8.75 13.94
CA GLU A 114 6.07 9.63 13.49
C GLU A 114 6.42 9.38 12.03
N LYS A 115 6.58 8.11 11.61
CA LYS A 115 6.83 7.74 10.22
C LYS A 115 5.71 8.20 9.28
N LEU A 116 4.46 8.07 9.70
CA LEU A 116 3.31 8.56 8.93
C LEU A 116 3.32 10.08 8.79
N ARG A 117 3.61 10.84 9.86
CA ARG A 117 3.71 12.31 9.84
C ARG A 117 4.86 12.80 8.95
N GLU A 118 5.98 12.10 8.96
CA GLU A 118 7.11 12.40 8.09
C GLU A 118 6.89 11.98 6.63
N GLN A 119 5.72 11.38 6.32
CA GLN A 119 5.36 10.90 5.00
C GLN A 119 6.38 9.90 4.42
N LYS A 120 7.07 9.18 5.31
CA LYS A 120 8.03 8.15 4.93
C LYS A 120 7.32 6.85 4.57
N SER A 121 7.77 6.24 3.48
CA SER A 121 7.42 4.84 3.23
C SER A 121 8.15 3.95 4.22
N PHE A 122 7.44 2.98 4.83
CA PHE A 122 8.04 1.99 5.72
C PHE A 122 7.44 0.61 5.49
N SER A 123 8.26 -0.42 5.70
CA SER A 123 7.82 -1.80 5.55
C SER A 123 6.73 -2.15 6.56
N GLY A 124 5.66 -2.79 6.08
CA GLY A 124 4.55 -3.24 6.91
C GLY A 124 3.50 -2.17 7.23
N VAL A 125 3.48 -1.05 6.50
CA VAL A 125 2.40 -0.07 6.58
C VAL A 125 1.03 -0.70 6.24
N ASP A 126 1.02 -1.71 5.40
CA ASP A 126 -0.19 -2.43 4.98
C ASP A 126 -0.95 -3.06 6.17
N ARG A 127 -0.25 -3.38 7.26
CA ARG A 127 -0.87 -3.86 8.53
C ARG A 127 -1.76 -2.84 9.21
N TYR A 128 -1.76 -1.59 8.72
CA TYR A 128 -2.57 -0.49 9.25
C TYR A 128 -3.69 -0.07 8.30
N ILE A 129 -3.97 -0.82 7.24
CA ILE A 129 -4.97 -0.49 6.20
C ILE A 129 -6.34 -0.14 6.79
N GLN A 130 -6.80 -0.85 7.83
CA GLN A 130 -8.07 -0.63 8.52
C GLN A 130 -8.15 0.68 9.32
N TYR A 131 -7.03 1.39 9.47
CA TYR A 131 -7.01 2.73 10.05
C TYR A 131 -7.12 3.83 9.00
N PHE A 132 -6.77 3.52 7.74
CA PHE A 132 -6.83 4.46 6.61
C PHE A 132 -8.21 4.46 5.94
N TYR A 133 -8.89 3.32 5.95
CA TYR A 133 -10.15 3.11 5.23
C TYR A 133 -11.22 2.52 6.14
N ASP A 134 -12.46 2.99 5.99
CA ASP A 134 -13.61 2.42 6.68
C ASP A 134 -14.02 1.07 6.10
N LYS A 135 -13.72 0.84 4.81
CA LYS A 135 -13.96 -0.42 4.10
C LYS A 135 -12.75 -0.75 3.24
N THR A 136 -12.38 -2.00 3.25
CA THR A 136 -11.39 -2.59 2.36
C THR A 136 -12.09 -3.39 1.27
N ALA A 137 -11.40 -3.63 0.16
CA ALA A 137 -11.88 -4.43 -0.96
C ALA A 137 -11.18 -5.79 -0.99
N SER A 138 -11.90 -6.82 -1.38
CA SER A 138 -11.36 -8.13 -1.68
C SER A 138 -10.96 -8.23 -3.16
N LEU A 139 -10.25 -9.28 -3.55
CA LEU A 139 -9.95 -9.54 -4.96
C LEU A 139 -11.22 -9.67 -5.80
N ILE A 140 -12.31 -10.18 -5.22
CA ILE A 140 -13.60 -10.39 -5.91
C ILE A 140 -14.21 -9.05 -6.36
N ASP A 141 -14.03 -7.99 -5.59
CA ASP A 141 -14.57 -6.66 -5.89
C ASP A 141 -13.97 -6.01 -7.15
N TYR A 142 -12.83 -6.53 -7.65
CA TYR A 142 -12.17 -6.05 -8.88
C TYR A 142 -12.71 -6.71 -10.16
N PHE A 143 -13.55 -7.75 -10.04
CA PHE A 143 -14.15 -8.38 -11.21
C PHE A 143 -15.38 -7.62 -11.68
N PRO A 144 -15.71 -7.67 -12.99
CA PRO A 144 -16.97 -7.14 -13.51
C PRO A 144 -18.18 -7.76 -12.80
N LYS A 145 -19.25 -6.97 -12.64
CA LYS A 145 -20.46 -7.42 -11.90
C LYS A 145 -21.18 -8.61 -12.53
N ASP A 146 -20.95 -8.87 -13.81
CA ASP A 146 -21.49 -9.98 -14.58
C ASP A 146 -20.55 -11.19 -14.62
N SER A 147 -19.46 -11.17 -13.84
CA SER A 147 -18.54 -12.30 -13.73
C SER A 147 -19.19 -13.47 -13.01
N CYS A 148 -18.94 -14.68 -13.50
CA CYS A 148 -19.36 -15.92 -12.86
C CYS A 148 -18.19 -16.55 -12.12
N PHE A 149 -18.38 -16.89 -10.85
CA PHE A 149 -17.41 -17.62 -10.05
C PHE A 149 -17.86 -19.06 -9.87
N TYR A 150 -16.95 -20.00 -10.11
CA TYR A 150 -17.18 -21.42 -9.88
C TYR A 150 -16.33 -21.85 -8.68
N ILE A 151 -16.97 -22.36 -7.64
CA ILE A 151 -16.28 -22.88 -6.46
C ILE A 151 -16.37 -24.39 -6.50
N ASP A 152 -15.23 -25.04 -6.69
CA ASP A 152 -15.12 -26.49 -6.59
C ASP A 152 -14.97 -26.90 -5.13
N GLU A 153 -15.70 -27.94 -4.70
CA GLU A 153 -15.75 -28.43 -3.33
C GLU A 153 -16.02 -27.33 -2.28
N PRO A 154 -17.16 -26.60 -2.35
CA PRO A 154 -17.40 -25.38 -1.54
C PRO A 154 -17.27 -25.62 -0.03
N ASN A 155 -17.67 -26.80 0.47
CA ASN A 155 -17.52 -27.12 1.90
C ASN A 155 -16.05 -27.20 2.30
N ARG A 156 -15.21 -27.80 1.47
CA ARG A 156 -13.77 -27.89 1.74
C ARG A 156 -13.09 -26.53 1.69
N VAL A 157 -13.51 -25.67 0.74
CA VAL A 157 -13.00 -24.28 0.67
C VAL A 157 -13.39 -23.51 1.92
N ARG A 158 -14.65 -23.65 2.38
CA ARG A 158 -15.12 -23.03 3.64
C ARG A 158 -14.32 -23.52 4.85
N GLU A 159 -14.22 -24.83 5.04
CA GLU A 159 -13.47 -25.42 6.17
C GLU A 159 -12.01 -24.94 6.21
N HIS A 160 -11.36 -24.85 5.04
CA HIS A 160 -10.01 -24.37 4.94
C HIS A 160 -9.92 -22.86 5.24
N GLY A 161 -10.86 -22.06 4.75
CA GLY A 161 -11.00 -20.64 5.06
C GLY A 161 -11.12 -20.40 6.56
N ASP A 162 -12.06 -21.11 7.20
CA ASP A 162 -12.29 -21.03 8.65
C ASP A 162 -11.06 -21.46 9.46
N PHE A 163 -10.32 -22.46 8.98
CA PHE A 163 -9.05 -22.85 9.59
C PHE A 163 -8.02 -21.73 9.52
N ILE A 164 -7.81 -21.14 8.34
CA ILE A 164 -6.86 -20.03 8.14
C ILE A 164 -7.23 -18.84 9.02
N ILE A 165 -8.50 -18.48 9.10
CA ILE A 165 -8.95 -17.37 9.93
C ILE A 165 -8.69 -17.62 11.41
N ARG A 166 -8.97 -18.82 11.91
CA ARG A 166 -8.66 -19.19 13.30
C ARG A 166 -7.17 -19.09 13.61
N GLU A 167 -6.32 -19.63 12.75
CA GLU A 167 -4.86 -19.56 12.92
C GLU A 167 -4.36 -18.11 12.89
N PHE A 168 -4.88 -17.31 11.96
CA PHE A 168 -4.57 -15.89 11.87
C PHE A 168 -4.99 -15.14 13.13
N THR A 169 -6.25 -15.31 13.56
CA THR A 169 -6.81 -14.66 14.75
C THR A 169 -5.99 -15.01 15.99
N ASN A 170 -5.72 -16.29 16.24
CA ASN A 170 -4.88 -16.74 17.36
C ASN A 170 -3.48 -16.11 17.32
N SER A 171 -2.88 -16.02 16.13
CA SER A 171 -1.56 -15.39 15.96
C SER A 171 -1.59 -13.90 16.29
N ILE A 172 -2.63 -13.18 15.84
CA ILE A 172 -2.78 -11.74 16.11
C ILE A 172 -3.08 -11.50 17.59
N GLU A 173 -4.00 -12.25 18.21
CA GLU A 173 -4.31 -12.15 19.64
C GLU A 173 -3.05 -12.32 20.50
N ASN A 174 -2.23 -13.33 20.21
CA ASN A 174 -0.95 -13.53 20.88
C ASN A 174 0.00 -12.32 20.74
N ARG A 175 0.00 -11.65 19.58
CA ARG A 175 0.80 -10.44 19.35
C ARG A 175 0.24 -9.23 20.08
N ILE A 176 -1.09 -9.10 20.17
CA ILE A 176 -1.77 -8.06 20.95
C ILE A 176 -1.43 -8.23 22.43
N ASP A 177 -1.55 -9.43 22.96
CA ASP A 177 -1.23 -9.75 24.36
C ASP A 177 0.22 -9.45 24.72
N LYS A 178 1.14 -9.68 23.78
CA LYS A 178 2.57 -9.36 23.92
C LYS A 178 2.91 -7.88 23.66
N GLY A 179 1.93 -7.05 23.34
CA GLY A 179 2.11 -5.63 23.07
C GLY A 179 2.85 -5.30 21.76
N TYR A 180 2.66 -6.11 20.73
CA TYR A 180 3.24 -5.85 19.39
C TYR A 180 2.23 -5.31 18.37
N MET A 181 0.93 -5.47 18.65
CA MET A 181 -0.14 -5.05 17.73
C MET A 181 -1.28 -4.40 18.53
N LEU A 182 -2.00 -3.52 17.86
CA LEU A 182 -3.23 -2.90 18.35
C LEU A 182 -4.44 -3.81 18.08
N PRO A 183 -5.50 -3.74 18.90
CA PRO A 183 -6.68 -4.59 18.77
C PRO A 183 -7.34 -4.58 17.40
N LYS A 184 -7.50 -3.40 16.79
CA LYS A 184 -8.15 -3.27 15.48
C LYS A 184 -7.38 -3.96 14.34
N GLN A 185 -6.10 -4.29 14.53
CA GLN A 185 -5.30 -4.99 13.52
C GLN A 185 -5.73 -6.45 13.30
N ILE A 186 -6.67 -6.99 14.09
CA ILE A 186 -7.29 -8.29 13.85
C ILE A 186 -8.23 -8.27 12.61
N GLU A 187 -8.71 -7.09 12.21
CA GLU A 187 -9.65 -6.90 11.09
C GLU A 187 -8.95 -6.87 9.71
N LEU A 188 -7.90 -7.67 9.53
CA LEU A 188 -7.08 -7.68 8.30
C LEU A 188 -7.53 -8.72 7.26
N VAL A 189 -8.43 -9.63 7.62
CA VAL A 189 -8.84 -10.74 6.76
C VAL A 189 -10.36 -10.79 6.64
N PHE A 190 -10.82 -11.21 5.46
CA PHE A 190 -12.22 -11.48 5.18
C PHE A 190 -12.55 -12.93 5.54
N SER A 191 -13.74 -13.15 6.13
CA SER A 191 -14.27 -14.50 6.27
C SER A 191 -14.76 -15.04 4.92
N TYR A 192 -14.97 -16.37 4.84
CA TYR A 192 -15.58 -16.98 3.66
C TYR A 192 -16.94 -16.35 3.33
N ASP A 193 -17.74 -16.05 4.36
CA ASP A 193 -19.06 -15.45 4.19
C ASP A 193 -19.04 -13.97 3.82
N ASP A 194 -17.93 -13.25 4.12
CA ASP A 194 -17.74 -11.86 3.69
C ASP A 194 -17.37 -11.76 2.20
N LEU A 195 -16.89 -12.85 1.60
CA LEU A 195 -16.43 -12.90 0.21
C LEU A 195 -17.52 -13.28 -0.79
N LEU A 196 -18.65 -13.85 -0.35
CA LEU A 196 -19.73 -14.36 -1.18
C LEU A 196 -21.05 -13.65 -0.92
#